data_1059cebc853749573e6224c5514e7c41
#
_entry.id   1059cebc853749573e6224c5514e7c41
#
_cell.length_a   1.000
_cell.length_b   1.000
_cell.length_c   1.000
_cell.angle_alpha   90.00
_cell.angle_beta   90.00
_cell.angle_gamma   90.00
#
_symmetry.space_group_name_H-M   'P 1'
#
loop_
_entity.id
_entity.type
_entity.pdbx_description
1 polymer ?
#
loop_
_entity_poly.entity_id
_entity_poly.type
_entity_poly.pdbx_seq_one_letter_code
_entity_poly.pdbx_strand_id
1 'polypeptide(L)'
;MPESPRFENGWFVVPWQVIFRDIDAFGHVNNAVYLTYFEWARAQLWFALTGAAGVPSDIGFIVARAEIDFKLQIGMEPIDICVRIGAIRNTSFDTLYEIRKRSSGQVAATGMVVVVLFDWKAQTKVPVSGALRQKVRALQQET
;
A
#
# COMPACT_ATOMS: atom_id res chain seq x y z
N MET A 1 10.50 -12.29 15.68
CA MET A 1 9.20 -11.59 15.71
C MET A 1 9.08 -10.72 14.47
N PRO A 2 8.00 -10.81 13.74
CA PRO A 2 7.78 -9.86 12.65
C PRO A 2 7.62 -8.45 13.23
N GLU A 3 8.23 -7.48 12.59
CA GLU A 3 8.05 -6.10 12.97
C GLU A 3 6.64 -5.64 12.61
N SER A 4 6.09 -4.73 13.40
CA SER A 4 4.78 -4.14 13.13
C SER A 4 4.90 -3.03 12.09
N PRO A 5 3.85 -2.79 11.30
CA PRO A 5 3.78 -1.62 10.44
C PRO A 5 3.93 -0.32 11.25
N ARG A 6 4.57 0.68 10.65
CA ARG A 6 4.85 1.96 11.31
C ARG A 6 4.86 3.12 10.34
N PHE A 7 4.58 4.32 10.83
CA PHE A 7 4.81 5.54 10.06
C PHE A 7 6.25 6.00 10.26
N GLU A 8 6.91 6.31 9.18
CA GLU A 8 8.32 6.73 9.18
C GLU A 8 8.60 7.61 7.96
N ASN A 9 9.06 8.83 8.20
CA ASN A 9 9.42 9.78 7.14
C ASN A 9 8.32 10.00 6.09
N GLY A 10 7.08 10.09 6.51
CA GLY A 10 5.93 10.30 5.63
C GLY A 10 5.42 9.04 4.95
N TRP A 11 6.03 7.90 5.19
CA TRP A 11 5.63 6.61 4.65
C TRP A 11 5.03 5.72 5.72
N PHE A 12 4.06 4.91 5.35
CA PHE A 12 3.62 3.78 6.15
C PHE A 12 4.40 2.56 5.69
N VAL A 13 5.23 2.03 6.57
CA VAL A 13 6.18 0.96 6.25
C VAL A 13 5.63 -0.36 6.77
N VAL A 14 5.39 -1.30 5.86
CA VAL A 14 4.87 -2.64 6.18
C VAL A 14 5.97 -3.67 5.93
N PRO A 15 6.55 -4.23 6.99
CA PRO A 15 7.56 -5.28 6.84
C PRO A 15 6.95 -6.56 6.26
N TRP A 16 7.68 -7.21 5.39
CA TRP A 16 7.27 -8.48 4.79
C TRP A 16 8.47 -9.38 4.53
N GLN A 17 8.31 -10.66 4.78
CA GLN A 17 9.26 -11.67 4.35
C GLN A 17 8.75 -12.30 3.07
N VAL A 18 9.51 -12.18 1.98
CA VAL A 18 9.19 -12.86 0.73
C VAL A 18 9.16 -14.36 0.97
N ILE A 19 8.10 -15.03 0.52
CA ILE A 19 7.91 -16.46 0.72
C ILE A 19 8.07 -17.21 -0.63
N PHE A 20 8.26 -18.51 -0.54
CA PHE A 20 8.47 -19.35 -1.71
C PHE A 20 7.37 -19.19 -2.77
N ARG A 21 6.13 -19.03 -2.34
CA ARG A 21 4.98 -18.86 -3.23
C ARG A 21 5.09 -17.62 -4.11
N ASP A 22 5.82 -16.60 -3.66
CA ASP A 22 5.98 -15.34 -4.39
C ASP A 22 6.99 -15.44 -5.51
N ILE A 23 7.81 -16.49 -5.51
CA ILE A 23 8.97 -16.64 -6.39
C ILE A 23 8.59 -17.39 -7.66
N ASP A 24 9.06 -16.90 -8.80
CA ASP A 24 8.91 -17.60 -10.09
C ASP A 24 10.06 -18.61 -10.34
N ALA A 25 10.04 -19.22 -11.51
CA ALA A 25 11.04 -20.24 -11.88
C ALA A 25 12.47 -19.69 -11.94
N PHE A 26 12.66 -18.37 -12.02
CA PHE A 26 13.97 -17.73 -12.08
C PHE A 26 14.50 -17.34 -10.70
N GLY A 27 13.76 -17.65 -9.64
CA GLY A 27 14.19 -17.38 -8.26
C GLY A 27 13.94 -15.96 -7.77
N HIS A 28 13.11 -15.20 -8.43
CA HIS A 28 12.78 -13.82 -8.06
C HIS A 28 11.27 -13.64 -7.95
N VAL A 29 10.86 -12.62 -7.19
CA VAL A 29 9.45 -12.30 -7.03
C VAL A 29 8.79 -12.12 -8.41
N ASN A 30 7.69 -12.82 -8.64
CA ASN A 30 6.93 -12.73 -9.88
C ASN A 30 6.36 -11.32 -10.05
N ASN A 31 6.38 -10.78 -11.26
CA ASN A 31 5.85 -9.44 -11.56
C ASN A 31 4.46 -9.21 -11.02
N ALA A 32 3.58 -10.19 -11.11
CA ALA A 32 2.19 -10.07 -10.65
C ALA A 32 2.08 -9.93 -9.12
N VAL A 33 3.04 -10.43 -8.38
CA VAL A 33 3.03 -10.41 -6.92
C VAL A 33 3.25 -9.00 -6.37
N TYR A 34 3.92 -8.11 -7.11
CA TYR A 34 4.12 -6.72 -6.68
C TYR A 34 2.80 -6.00 -6.42
N LEU A 35 1.78 -6.21 -7.26
CA LEU A 35 0.46 -5.64 -7.03
C LEU A 35 -0.18 -6.19 -5.77
N THR A 36 0.04 -7.45 -5.44
CA THR A 36 -0.41 -8.06 -4.19
C THR A 36 0.27 -7.40 -2.99
N TYR A 37 1.55 -7.13 -3.08
CA TYR A 37 2.27 -6.41 -2.01
C TYR A 37 1.70 -5.00 -1.82
N PHE A 38 1.39 -4.30 -2.90
CA PHE A 38 0.78 -2.97 -2.81
C PHE A 38 -0.59 -3.04 -2.16
N GLU A 39 -1.40 -4.02 -2.54
CA GLU A 39 -2.72 -4.24 -1.94
C GLU A 39 -2.62 -4.52 -0.43
N TRP A 40 -1.69 -5.36 -0.04
CA TRP A 40 -1.45 -5.67 1.37
C TRP A 40 -1.08 -4.42 2.17
N ALA A 41 -0.14 -3.64 1.67
CA ALA A 41 0.29 -2.40 2.33
C ALA A 41 -0.84 -1.38 2.40
N ARG A 42 -1.61 -1.24 1.32
CA ARG A 42 -2.78 -0.36 1.27
C ARG A 42 -3.84 -0.76 2.29
N ALA A 43 -4.10 -2.05 2.42
CA ALA A 43 -5.05 -2.55 3.41
C ALA A 43 -4.60 -2.23 4.83
N GLN A 44 -3.32 -2.41 5.13
CA GLN A 44 -2.75 -2.08 6.44
C GLN A 44 -2.84 -0.58 6.73
N LEU A 45 -2.56 0.26 5.74
CA LEU A 45 -2.69 1.70 5.88
C LEU A 45 -4.16 2.09 6.13
N TRP A 46 -5.09 1.48 5.41
CA TRP A 46 -6.51 1.75 5.58
C TRP A 46 -6.98 1.42 7.01
N PHE A 47 -6.54 0.31 7.55
CA PHE A 47 -6.84 -0.05 8.94
C PHE A 47 -6.26 0.98 9.92
N ALA A 48 -5.05 1.44 9.68
CA ALA A 48 -4.43 2.47 10.51
C ALA A 48 -5.20 3.80 10.45
N LEU A 49 -5.71 4.15 9.27
CA LEU A 49 -6.45 5.40 9.06
C LEU A 49 -7.88 5.34 9.61
N THR A 50 -8.54 4.21 9.52
CA THR A 50 -9.98 4.10 9.83
C THR A 50 -10.28 3.34 11.11
N GLY A 51 -9.31 2.60 11.65
CA GLY A 51 -9.53 1.73 12.81
C GLY A 51 -10.38 0.50 12.47
N ALA A 52 -10.63 0.24 11.21
CA ALA A 52 -11.45 -0.89 10.76
C ALA A 52 -10.64 -2.19 10.81
N ALA A 53 -10.43 -2.75 11.98
CA ALA A 53 -9.59 -3.90 12.27
C ALA A 53 -9.96 -5.15 11.45
N GLY A 54 -9.62 -5.17 10.16
CA GLY A 54 -9.76 -6.34 9.31
C GLY A 54 -11.19 -6.75 8.95
N VAL A 55 -12.19 -6.02 9.42
CA VAL A 55 -13.59 -6.31 9.12
C VAL A 55 -14.01 -5.45 7.92
N PRO A 56 -14.52 -6.05 6.84
CA PRO A 56 -15.05 -5.28 5.73
C PRO A 56 -16.16 -4.37 6.21
N SER A 57 -15.97 -3.06 6.06
CA SER A 57 -17.08 -2.13 6.12
C SER A 57 -17.73 -2.09 4.73
N ASP A 58 -18.90 -1.44 4.61
CA ASP A 58 -19.50 -1.25 3.30
C ASP A 58 -18.69 -0.33 2.41
N ILE A 59 -17.80 0.47 3.00
CA ILE A 59 -16.92 1.41 2.28
C ILE A 59 -15.55 0.77 2.05
N GLY A 60 -15.16 0.67 0.82
CA GLY A 60 -13.87 0.12 0.42
C GLY A 60 -13.32 0.82 -0.81
N PHE A 61 -12.53 0.08 -1.60
CA PHE A 61 -11.86 0.63 -2.77
C PHE A 61 -12.23 -0.11 -4.05
N ILE A 62 -12.20 0.63 -5.15
CA ILE A 62 -12.05 0.06 -6.49
C ILE A 62 -10.73 0.59 -7.04
N VAL A 63 -9.92 -0.28 -7.63
CA VAL A 63 -8.70 0.11 -8.31
C VAL A 63 -9.05 0.60 -9.70
N ALA A 64 -8.66 1.83 -10.02
CA ALA A 64 -8.92 2.43 -11.32
C ALA A 64 -7.69 2.38 -12.24
N ARG A 65 -6.49 2.44 -11.67
CA ARG A 65 -5.24 2.45 -12.43
C ARG A 65 -4.09 1.96 -11.56
N ALA A 66 -3.11 1.29 -12.17
CA ALA A 66 -1.90 0.88 -11.49
C ALA A 66 -0.69 1.07 -12.41
N GLU A 67 0.41 1.55 -11.82
CA GLU A 67 1.70 1.70 -12.49
C GLU A 67 2.77 1.10 -11.60
N ILE A 68 3.73 0.40 -12.20
CA ILE A 68 4.89 -0.16 -11.47
C ILE A 68 6.13 0.02 -12.33
N ASP A 69 7.21 0.47 -11.68
CA ASP A 69 8.55 0.46 -12.24
C ASP A 69 9.38 -0.56 -11.47
N PHE A 70 9.92 -1.55 -12.17
CA PHE A 70 10.77 -2.59 -11.61
C PHE A 70 12.22 -2.17 -11.76
N LYS A 71 12.92 -2.01 -10.64
CA LYS A 71 14.29 -1.46 -10.62
C LYS A 71 15.34 -2.51 -10.28
N LEU A 72 15.07 -3.36 -9.29
CA LEU A 72 15.95 -4.42 -8.83
C LEU A 72 15.15 -5.70 -8.63
N GLN A 73 15.75 -6.83 -8.90
CA GLN A 73 15.13 -8.12 -8.63
C GLN A 73 15.11 -8.37 -7.13
N ILE A 74 14.04 -9.00 -6.66
CA ILE A 74 13.86 -9.37 -5.25
C ILE A 74 13.83 -10.89 -5.16
N GLY A 75 14.68 -11.44 -4.32
CA GLY A 75 14.72 -12.87 -4.03
C GLY A 75 13.99 -13.20 -2.73
N MET A 76 14.31 -14.35 -2.16
CA MET A 76 13.79 -14.79 -0.86
C MET A 76 14.47 -13.99 0.24
N GLU A 77 13.96 -12.81 0.51
CA GLU A 77 14.58 -11.87 1.44
C GLU A 77 13.53 -11.03 2.16
N PRO A 78 13.88 -10.41 3.30
CA PRO A 78 13.00 -9.45 3.95
C PRO A 78 12.97 -8.14 3.17
N ILE A 79 11.78 -7.59 3.04
CA ILE A 79 11.54 -6.31 2.36
C ILE A 79 10.67 -5.41 3.22
N ASP A 80 10.68 -4.13 2.90
CA ASP A 80 9.72 -3.16 3.42
C ASP A 80 8.84 -2.67 2.28
N ILE A 81 7.55 -2.84 2.44
CA ILE A 81 6.55 -2.34 1.50
C ILE A 81 6.07 -1.01 2.05
N CYS A 82 6.42 0.08 1.38
CA CYS A 82 6.11 1.42 1.83
C CYS A 82 4.96 1.99 1.02
N VAL A 83 3.99 2.58 1.70
CA VAL A 83 2.82 3.18 1.06
C VAL A 83 2.52 4.54 1.68
N ARG A 84 2.07 5.47 0.85
CA ARG A 84 1.55 6.75 1.31
C ARG A 84 0.45 7.22 0.38
N ILE A 85 -0.39 8.11 0.86
CA ILE A 85 -1.42 8.72 0.05
C ILE A 85 -0.85 9.97 -0.62
N GLY A 86 -1.02 10.06 -1.93
CA GLY A 86 -0.62 11.19 -2.74
C GLY A 86 -1.76 12.17 -2.97
N ALA A 87 -2.02 12.52 -4.21
CA ALA A 87 -3.08 13.45 -4.57
C ALA A 87 -4.46 12.89 -4.20
N ILE A 88 -5.27 13.72 -3.56
CA ILE A 88 -6.65 13.37 -3.17
C ILE A 88 -7.60 14.22 -4.00
N ARG A 89 -8.54 13.54 -4.66
CA ARG A 89 -9.59 14.17 -5.47
C ARG A 89 -10.94 13.99 -4.78
N ASN A 90 -12.04 14.20 -5.50
CA ASN A 90 -13.36 14.13 -4.89
C ASN A 90 -13.71 12.73 -4.36
N THR A 91 -13.60 11.70 -5.20
CA THR A 91 -13.96 10.32 -4.83
C THR A 91 -12.78 9.36 -4.93
N SER A 92 -11.60 9.85 -5.29
CA SER A 92 -10.42 9.02 -5.52
C SER A 92 -9.19 9.63 -4.90
N PHE A 93 -8.15 8.82 -4.74
CA PHE A 93 -6.83 9.29 -4.37
C PHE A 93 -5.77 8.35 -4.90
N ASP A 94 -4.56 8.88 -5.01
CA ASP A 94 -3.40 8.09 -5.39
C ASP A 94 -2.81 7.44 -4.14
N THR A 95 -2.41 6.18 -4.27
CA THR A 95 -1.55 5.53 -3.30
C THR A 95 -0.20 5.32 -3.96
N LEU A 96 0.86 5.77 -3.30
CA LEU A 96 2.22 5.72 -3.80
C LEU A 96 2.99 4.65 -3.05
N TYR A 97 3.89 3.95 -3.74
CA TYR A 97 4.58 2.80 -3.16
C TYR A 97 6.08 2.83 -3.45
N GLU A 98 6.83 2.31 -2.50
CA GLU A 98 8.19 1.85 -2.69
C GLU A 98 8.33 0.47 -2.05
N ILE A 99 9.04 -0.43 -2.73
CA ILE A 99 9.48 -1.67 -2.11
C ILE A 99 10.98 -1.55 -1.91
N ARG A 100 11.42 -1.68 -0.66
CA ARG A 100 12.82 -1.54 -0.27
C ARG A 100 13.36 -2.86 0.21
N LYS A 101 14.57 -3.18 -0.20
CA LYS A 101 15.31 -4.31 0.38
C LYS A 101 15.80 -3.91 1.77
N ARG A 102 15.49 -4.71 2.78
CA ARG A 102 15.92 -4.39 4.15
C ARG A 102 17.42 -4.44 4.33
N SER A 103 18.08 -5.36 3.64
CA SER A 103 19.53 -5.54 3.78
C SER A 103 20.33 -4.33 3.36
N SER A 104 19.86 -3.60 2.33
CA SER A 104 20.63 -2.50 1.73
C SER A 104 19.90 -1.16 1.78
N GLY A 105 18.59 -1.15 2.03
CA GLY A 105 17.76 0.04 1.92
C GLY A 105 17.48 0.47 0.47
N GLN A 106 17.97 -0.30 -0.50
CA GLN A 106 17.76 0.03 -1.92
C GLN A 106 16.30 -0.13 -2.31
N VAL A 107 15.82 0.80 -3.13
CA VAL A 107 14.47 0.73 -3.70
C VAL A 107 14.47 -0.24 -4.87
N ALA A 108 13.73 -1.33 -4.73
CA ALA A 108 13.63 -2.37 -5.75
C ALA A 108 12.49 -2.13 -6.73
N ALA A 109 11.45 -1.43 -6.31
CA ALA A 109 10.32 -1.06 -7.15
C ALA A 109 9.65 0.20 -6.63
N THR A 110 9.04 0.94 -7.54
CA THR A 110 8.15 2.06 -7.21
C THR A 110 6.83 1.85 -7.91
N GLY A 111 5.77 2.45 -7.38
CA GLY A 111 4.47 2.30 -8.01
C GLY A 111 3.46 3.32 -7.56
N MET A 112 2.36 3.33 -8.27
CA MET A 112 1.20 4.14 -7.95
C MET A 112 -0.06 3.35 -8.28
N VAL A 113 -1.04 3.40 -7.38
CA VAL A 113 -2.36 2.84 -7.63
C VAL A 113 -3.39 3.91 -7.34
N VAL A 114 -4.23 4.20 -8.32
CA VAL A 114 -5.37 5.09 -8.14
C VAL A 114 -6.53 4.27 -7.61
N VAL A 115 -7.05 4.65 -6.45
CA VAL A 115 -8.20 3.98 -5.85
C VAL A 115 -9.37 4.94 -5.75
N VAL A 116 -10.57 4.39 -5.94
CA VAL A 116 -11.83 5.12 -5.82
C VAL A 116 -12.54 4.58 -4.60
N LEU A 117 -12.98 5.47 -3.71
CA LEU A 117 -13.81 5.07 -2.58
C LEU A 117 -15.18 4.65 -3.10
N PHE A 118 -15.64 3.53 -2.60
CA PHE A 118 -16.86 2.91 -3.10
C PHE A 118 -17.66 2.29 -1.95
N ASP A 119 -18.96 2.58 -1.95
CA ASP A 119 -19.90 1.95 -1.05
C ASP A 119 -20.43 0.68 -1.73
N TRP A 120 -20.00 -0.47 -1.24
CA TRP A 120 -20.34 -1.77 -1.82
C TRP A 120 -21.81 -2.14 -1.59
N LYS A 121 -22.42 -1.59 -0.56
CA LYS A 121 -23.84 -1.82 -0.29
C LYS A 121 -24.72 -0.98 -1.22
N ALA A 122 -24.44 0.32 -1.31
CA ALA A 122 -25.18 1.24 -2.16
C ALA A 122 -24.77 1.17 -3.63
N GLN A 123 -23.63 0.53 -3.95
CA GLN A 123 -23.05 0.43 -5.30
C GLN A 123 -22.80 1.80 -5.93
N THR A 124 -22.24 2.71 -5.13
CA THR A 124 -21.93 4.07 -5.58
C THR A 124 -20.55 4.52 -5.09
N LYS A 125 -19.96 5.49 -5.80
CA LYS A 125 -18.75 6.17 -5.36
C LYS A 125 -19.06 7.01 -4.13
N VAL A 126 -18.05 7.16 -3.27
CA VAL A 126 -18.16 7.90 -2.01
C VAL A 126 -17.14 9.04 -2.02
N PRO A 127 -17.56 10.28 -1.71
CA PRO A 127 -16.60 11.38 -1.57
C PRO A 127 -15.61 11.13 -0.45
N VAL A 128 -14.37 11.55 -0.66
CA VAL A 128 -13.33 11.50 0.38
C VAL A 128 -13.67 12.57 1.41
N SER A 129 -13.91 12.15 2.65
CA SER A 129 -14.34 13.06 3.72
C SER A 129 -13.22 14.01 4.17
N GLY A 130 -13.62 15.15 4.74
CA GLY A 130 -12.68 16.08 5.36
C GLY A 130 -11.92 15.44 6.53
N ALA A 131 -12.60 14.59 7.30
CA ALA A 131 -11.99 13.89 8.43
C ALA A 131 -10.87 12.95 7.95
N LEU A 132 -11.09 12.20 6.87
CA LEU A 132 -10.06 11.33 6.29
C LEU A 132 -8.89 12.15 5.75
N ARG A 133 -9.17 13.27 5.06
CA ARG A 133 -8.12 14.17 4.54
C ARG A 133 -7.22 14.70 5.65
N GLN A 134 -7.80 15.11 6.76
CA GLN A 134 -7.07 15.60 7.92
C GLN A 134 -6.22 14.51 8.55
N LYS A 135 -6.77 13.32 8.68
CA LYS A 135 -6.06 12.19 9.28
C LYS A 135 -4.86 11.76 8.45
N VAL A 136 -5.01 11.72 7.14
CA VAL A 136 -3.90 11.45 6.21
C VAL A 136 -2.80 12.49 6.39
N ARG A 137 -3.18 13.78 6.41
CA ARG A 137 -2.23 14.86 6.58
C ARG A 137 -1.48 14.75 7.90
N ALA A 138 -2.18 14.52 8.99
CA ALA A 138 -1.58 14.39 10.31
C ALA A 138 -0.61 13.21 10.38
N LEU A 139 -1.02 12.03 9.95
CA LEU A 139 -0.20 10.83 10.07
C LEU A 139 1.02 10.85 9.14
N GLN A 140 0.91 11.46 7.98
CA GLN A 140 2.02 11.52 7.02
C GLN A 140 3.00 12.66 7.30
N GLN A 141 2.62 13.65 8.09
CA GLN A 141 3.49 14.77 8.48
C GLN A 141 4.21 14.54 9.80
N GLU A 142 3.67 13.73 10.68
CA GLU A 142 4.21 13.50 12.03
C GLU A 142 5.43 12.56 12.04
N THR A 143 5.81 12.05 10.93
CA THR A 143 6.94 11.11 10.82
C THR A 143 8.16 11.76 10.12
#